data_1e387c27fb71ad061bcd6681e4f41247
#
_entry.id   1e387c27fb71ad061bcd6681e4f41247
#
_cell.length_a   1.000
_cell.length_b   1.000
_cell.length_c   1.000
_cell.angle_alpha   90.00
_cell.angle_beta   90.00
_cell.angle_gamma   90.00
#
_symmetry.space_group_name_H-M   'P 1'
#
loop_
_entity.id
_entity.type
_entity.pdbx_description
1 polymer ?
#
loop_
_entity_poly.entity_id
_entity_poly.type
_entity_poly.pdbx_seq_one_letter_code
_entity_poly.pdbx_strand_id
1 'polypeptide(L)'
;VRADLIERERARRTTDLAWPRILTGIARMSKNAVDIAMVGVAVGSAGIAGVGFASPFWGLAFAAGGGIAAGTIALVSQRYGAKRLGAVDQAVRSSAAVVVALTLPLIAIFWFFGADLVALLSNDAEAVALGATYLRVVAFGIPFAALNLVGSRVFIGVNDAQIPMVLRSGGAVANAVLNAVLIFGLDLGVAGAALGTVLSNALVTGIFASGLVAGRLPGLGELPVQIDPRGSYLGDVRELLDIGTPVIGRNLVWTVAEIPMLAIVALFGPGVVAAYVIARRIWGLMNTPGWGFGLASSSLVGQALGNGHEETAEAYGREIVRFAVAVYIVSAAIVFVFAKPIVATFAGGGSESVISVAVSLVSAACVAIVLQGVSGAAAGPLDASGDTSWPFYSQALGIFGVAIPLAYLGATTSLGLYGLYLAFLAETTVPAVLNYYRFATDKWKQVSRQHRPDAPA
;
A
#
# COMPACT_ATOMS: atom_id res chain seq x y z
N VAL A 1 -36.91 -8.11 -15.58
CA VAL A 1 -35.92 -7.61 -14.61
C VAL A 1 -34.53 -7.84 -15.23
N ARG A 2 -33.95 -6.88 -15.95
CA ARG A 2 -32.53 -6.90 -16.32
C ARG A 2 -31.77 -6.73 -15.03
N ALA A 3 -31.12 -7.77 -14.56
CA ALA A 3 -30.13 -7.66 -13.51
C ALA A 3 -28.90 -6.98 -14.13
N ASP A 4 -28.85 -5.66 -14.11
CA ASP A 4 -27.62 -4.94 -14.35
C ASP A 4 -26.68 -5.27 -13.18
N LEU A 5 -25.77 -6.23 -13.42
CA LEU A 5 -24.82 -6.74 -12.43
C LEU A 5 -23.96 -5.62 -11.85
N ILE A 6 -23.74 -4.56 -12.65
CA ILE A 6 -23.00 -3.35 -12.29
C ILE A 6 -23.69 -2.17 -12.98
N GLU A 7 -24.05 -1.15 -12.22
CA GLU A 7 -24.58 0.08 -12.78
C GLU A 7 -23.46 0.92 -13.44
N ARG A 8 -23.71 1.38 -14.67
CA ARG A 8 -22.68 2.10 -15.46
C ARG A 8 -22.09 3.31 -14.75
N GLU A 9 -22.92 4.09 -14.07
CA GLU A 9 -22.45 5.30 -13.35
C GLU A 9 -21.53 4.90 -12.18
N ARG A 10 -21.87 3.88 -11.40
CA ARG A 10 -21.04 3.39 -10.29
C ARG A 10 -19.75 2.76 -10.79
N ALA A 11 -19.81 1.99 -11.90
CA ALA A 11 -18.61 1.45 -12.54
C ALA A 11 -17.66 2.55 -13.00
N ARG A 12 -18.19 3.63 -13.63
CA ARG A 12 -17.40 4.78 -14.06
C ARG A 12 -16.73 5.46 -12.88
N ARG A 13 -17.47 5.80 -11.82
CA ARG A 13 -16.90 6.42 -10.61
C ARG A 13 -15.83 5.57 -9.95
N THR A 14 -16.04 4.26 -9.90
CA THR A 14 -15.04 3.31 -9.39
C THR A 14 -13.77 3.34 -10.25
N THR A 15 -13.93 3.31 -11.58
CA THR A 15 -12.79 3.37 -12.49
C THR A 15 -12.05 4.69 -12.40
N ASP A 16 -12.76 5.82 -12.35
CA ASP A 16 -12.18 7.17 -12.26
C ASP A 16 -11.32 7.35 -11.00
N LEU A 17 -11.60 6.60 -9.92
CA LEU A 17 -10.80 6.59 -8.71
C LEU A 17 -9.70 5.50 -8.71
N ALA A 18 -9.95 4.35 -9.34
CA ALA A 18 -9.04 3.22 -9.27
C ALA A 18 -7.86 3.35 -10.25
N TRP A 19 -8.10 3.73 -11.52
CA TRP A 19 -7.05 3.74 -12.54
C TRP A 19 -5.92 4.75 -12.26
N PRO A 20 -6.18 5.99 -11.72
CA PRO A 20 -5.10 6.90 -11.40
C PRO A 20 -4.19 6.33 -10.30
N ARG A 21 -4.75 5.52 -9.41
CA ARG A 21 -3.98 4.85 -8.35
C ARG A 21 -3.09 3.74 -8.91
N ILE A 22 -3.55 3.02 -9.92
CA ILE A 22 -2.76 2.01 -10.63
C ILE A 22 -1.56 2.68 -11.29
N LEU A 23 -1.77 3.79 -12.03
CA LEU A 23 -0.68 4.55 -12.64
C LEU A 23 0.32 5.09 -11.61
N THR A 24 -0.16 5.63 -10.49
CA THR A 24 0.71 6.07 -9.40
C THR A 24 1.53 4.90 -8.82
N GLY A 25 0.95 3.70 -8.77
CA GLY A 25 1.65 2.48 -8.37
C GLY A 25 2.79 2.12 -9.32
N ILE A 26 2.51 2.13 -10.63
CA ILE A 26 3.52 1.88 -11.68
C ILE A 26 4.62 2.94 -11.61
N ALA A 27 4.28 4.22 -11.52
CA ALA A 27 5.26 5.31 -11.40
C ALA A 27 6.19 5.12 -10.19
N ARG A 28 5.65 4.68 -9.04
CA ARG A 28 6.45 4.37 -7.86
C ARG A 28 7.41 3.18 -8.09
N MET A 29 6.94 2.13 -8.74
CA MET A 29 7.78 0.96 -9.04
C MET A 29 8.90 1.33 -10.02
N SER A 30 8.58 2.10 -11.06
CA SER A 30 9.56 2.61 -12.03
C SER A 30 10.59 3.52 -11.35
N LYS A 31 10.15 4.43 -10.47
CA LYS A 31 11.04 5.26 -9.66
C LYS A 31 12.05 4.40 -8.88
N ASN A 32 11.56 3.40 -8.14
CA ASN A 32 12.44 2.55 -7.33
C ASN A 32 13.46 1.78 -8.20
N ALA A 33 13.05 1.31 -9.38
CA ALA A 33 13.96 0.64 -10.30
C ALA A 33 15.03 1.60 -10.85
N VAL A 34 14.65 2.82 -11.19
CA VAL A 34 15.57 3.88 -11.67
C VAL A 34 16.55 4.27 -10.57
N ASP A 35 16.08 4.46 -9.32
CA ASP A 35 16.92 4.79 -8.17
C ASP A 35 18.02 3.73 -7.95
N ILE A 36 17.64 2.44 -7.96
CA ILE A 36 18.57 1.32 -7.79
C ILE A 36 19.56 1.25 -8.97
N ALA A 37 19.07 1.47 -10.21
CA ALA A 37 19.93 1.45 -11.39
C ALA A 37 20.97 2.59 -11.35
N MET A 38 20.57 3.81 -10.98
CA MET A 38 21.49 4.95 -10.85
C MET A 38 22.53 4.70 -9.74
N VAL A 39 22.14 4.16 -8.59
CA VAL A 39 23.08 3.80 -7.52
C VAL A 39 24.03 2.70 -8.01
N GLY A 40 23.52 1.71 -8.74
CA GLY A 40 24.35 0.64 -9.30
C GLY A 40 25.42 1.13 -10.28
N VAL A 41 25.07 2.10 -11.12
CA VAL A 41 26.03 2.72 -12.06
C VAL A 41 27.08 3.57 -11.33
N ALA A 42 26.67 4.31 -10.30
CA ALA A 42 27.57 5.26 -9.61
C ALA A 42 28.45 4.60 -8.53
N VAL A 43 27.92 3.62 -7.80
CA VAL A 43 28.56 3.06 -6.59
C VAL A 43 28.85 1.56 -6.75
N GLY A 44 28.23 0.90 -7.71
CA GLY A 44 28.42 -0.53 -7.95
C GLY A 44 27.51 -1.42 -7.06
N SER A 45 27.89 -2.70 -6.99
CA SER A 45 27.09 -3.74 -6.29
C SER A 45 26.92 -3.51 -4.80
N ALA A 46 27.94 -2.97 -4.13
CA ALA A 46 27.89 -2.64 -2.70
C ALA A 46 26.84 -1.55 -2.41
N GLY A 47 26.70 -0.56 -3.31
CA GLY A 47 25.65 0.47 -3.21
C GLY A 47 24.25 -0.11 -3.38
N ILE A 48 24.06 -1.00 -4.37
CA ILE A 48 22.79 -1.70 -4.57
C ILE A 48 22.42 -2.53 -3.33
N ALA A 49 23.39 -3.27 -2.79
CA ALA A 49 23.21 -4.10 -1.60
C ALA A 49 22.85 -3.23 -0.38
N GLY A 50 23.57 -2.14 -0.14
CA GLY A 50 23.33 -1.22 0.96
C GLY A 50 21.91 -0.61 0.93
N VAL A 51 21.49 -0.07 -0.22
CA VAL A 51 20.11 0.43 -0.40
C VAL A 51 19.08 -0.70 -0.26
N GLY A 52 19.40 -1.89 -0.77
CA GLY A 52 18.56 -3.08 -0.62
C GLY A 52 18.29 -3.46 0.83
N PHE A 53 19.35 -3.49 1.66
CA PHE A 53 19.23 -3.79 3.10
C PHE A 53 18.58 -2.64 3.91
N ALA A 54 18.64 -1.40 3.45
CA ALA A 54 17.93 -0.27 4.05
C ALA A 54 16.42 -0.26 3.72
N SER A 55 16.02 -0.82 2.59
CA SER A 55 14.64 -0.76 2.07
C SER A 55 13.56 -1.34 3.00
N PRO A 56 13.75 -2.46 3.73
CA PRO A 56 12.75 -2.98 4.66
C PRO A 56 12.41 -2.00 5.78
N PHE A 57 13.40 -1.28 6.30
CA PHE A 57 13.19 -0.28 7.37
C PHE A 57 12.41 0.92 6.86
N TRP A 58 12.69 1.38 5.65
CA TRP A 58 11.88 2.38 4.98
C TRP A 58 10.44 1.89 4.77
N GLY A 59 10.25 0.62 4.42
CA GLY A 59 8.95 -0.02 4.29
C GLY A 59 8.13 0.01 5.59
N LEU A 60 8.76 -0.24 6.74
CA LEU A 60 8.12 -0.15 8.06
C LEU A 60 7.64 1.27 8.37
N ALA A 61 8.48 2.28 8.08
CA ALA A 61 8.12 3.68 8.26
C ALA A 61 6.92 4.07 7.34
N PHE A 62 6.93 3.58 6.11
CA PHE A 62 5.84 3.79 5.16
C PHE A 62 4.54 3.10 5.59
N ALA A 63 4.62 1.94 6.27
CA ALA A 63 3.46 1.24 6.81
C ALA A 63 2.76 2.04 7.91
N ALA A 64 3.53 2.71 8.78
CA ALA A 64 2.99 3.60 9.82
C ALA A 64 2.21 4.78 9.21
N GLY A 65 2.81 5.47 8.22
CA GLY A 65 2.13 6.55 7.48
C GLY A 65 0.88 6.06 6.74
N GLY A 66 0.93 4.84 6.19
CA GLY A 66 -0.18 4.20 5.47
C GLY A 66 -1.41 3.94 6.33
N GLY A 67 -1.21 3.58 7.62
CA GLY A 67 -2.32 3.40 8.56
C GLY A 67 -3.05 4.70 8.87
N ILE A 68 -2.31 5.77 9.18
CA ILE A 68 -2.93 7.10 9.41
C ILE A 68 -3.61 7.61 8.13
N ALA A 69 -3.02 7.39 6.98
CA ALA A 69 -3.64 7.72 5.70
C ALA A 69 -4.95 6.96 5.46
N ALA A 70 -5.08 5.72 5.95
CA ALA A 70 -6.36 4.98 5.90
C ALA A 70 -7.41 5.59 6.82
N GLY A 71 -7.04 6.02 8.03
CA GLY A 71 -7.92 6.81 8.90
C GLY A 71 -8.34 8.13 8.24
N THR A 72 -7.39 8.80 7.59
CA THR A 72 -7.66 10.05 6.86
C THR A 72 -8.75 9.88 5.80
N ILE A 73 -8.65 8.87 4.92
CA ILE A 73 -9.67 8.69 3.87
C ILE A 73 -11.02 8.30 4.46
N ALA A 74 -11.06 7.51 5.52
CA ALA A 74 -12.30 7.14 6.20
C ALA A 74 -13.04 8.39 6.74
N LEU A 75 -12.33 9.24 7.50
CA LEU A 75 -12.92 10.45 8.07
C LEU A 75 -13.27 11.49 7.01
N VAL A 76 -12.35 11.75 6.08
CA VAL A 76 -12.55 12.75 5.02
C VAL A 76 -13.74 12.37 4.13
N SER A 77 -13.83 11.11 3.68
CA SER A 77 -14.92 10.69 2.79
C SER A 77 -16.28 10.75 3.47
N GLN A 78 -16.41 10.31 4.74
CA GLN A 78 -17.67 10.39 5.48
C GLN A 78 -18.07 11.86 5.73
N ARG A 79 -17.15 12.71 6.17
CA ARG A 79 -17.42 14.12 6.48
C ARG A 79 -17.69 14.95 5.22
N TYR A 80 -17.02 14.63 4.11
CA TYR A 80 -17.29 15.24 2.81
C TYR A 80 -18.67 14.82 2.29
N GLY A 81 -19.02 13.53 2.40
CA GLY A 81 -20.36 13.05 2.10
C GLY A 81 -21.44 13.76 2.91
N ALA A 82 -21.20 13.97 4.21
CA ALA A 82 -22.10 14.73 5.10
C ALA A 82 -22.09 16.24 4.83
N LYS A 83 -21.35 16.74 3.84
CA LYS A 83 -21.18 18.17 3.49
C LYS A 83 -20.63 19.04 4.64
N ARG A 84 -19.87 18.44 5.56
CA ARG A 84 -19.27 19.11 6.72
C ARG A 84 -17.81 19.47 6.44
N LEU A 85 -17.58 20.48 5.59
CA LEU A 85 -16.22 20.86 5.15
C LEU A 85 -15.32 21.32 6.30
N GLY A 86 -15.85 21.95 7.35
CA GLY A 86 -15.07 22.29 8.54
C GLY A 86 -14.57 21.05 9.32
N ALA A 87 -15.35 19.98 9.33
CA ALA A 87 -14.91 18.71 9.92
C ALA A 87 -13.87 17.99 9.02
N VAL A 88 -13.98 18.12 7.69
CA VAL A 88 -12.94 17.65 6.76
C VAL A 88 -11.63 18.36 7.02
N ASP A 89 -11.64 19.68 7.12
CA ASP A 89 -10.48 20.51 7.46
C ASP A 89 -9.82 20.06 8.75
N GLN A 90 -10.59 19.82 9.81
CA GLN A 90 -10.09 19.31 11.09
C GLN A 90 -9.44 17.94 10.93
N ALA A 91 -10.07 16.99 10.21
CA ALA A 91 -9.51 15.67 9.99
C ALA A 91 -8.15 15.73 9.27
N VAL A 92 -8.02 16.59 8.28
CA VAL A 92 -6.76 16.76 7.51
C VAL A 92 -5.66 17.30 8.41
N ARG A 93 -5.93 18.32 9.22
CA ARG A 93 -4.96 18.88 10.17
C ARG A 93 -4.53 17.84 11.20
N SER A 94 -5.50 17.15 11.81
CA SER A 94 -5.19 16.10 12.79
C SER A 94 -4.39 14.96 12.18
N SER A 95 -4.71 14.56 10.95
CA SER A 95 -3.93 13.55 10.23
C SER A 95 -2.49 13.97 9.98
N ALA A 96 -2.27 15.22 9.59
CA ALA A 96 -0.94 15.77 9.38
C ALA A 96 -0.13 15.79 10.69
N ALA A 97 -0.75 16.23 11.79
CA ALA A 97 -0.10 16.25 13.10
C ALA A 97 0.27 14.85 13.60
N VAL A 98 -0.67 13.90 13.52
CA VAL A 98 -0.45 12.53 13.98
C VAL A 98 0.64 11.85 13.16
N VAL A 99 0.63 11.99 11.83
CA VAL A 99 1.62 11.34 10.99
C VAL A 99 3.03 11.92 11.20
N VAL A 100 3.14 13.24 11.42
CA VAL A 100 4.42 13.86 11.76
C VAL A 100 4.90 13.35 13.13
N ALA A 101 4.04 13.36 14.14
CA ALA A 101 4.38 12.89 15.49
C ALA A 101 4.84 11.42 15.50
N LEU A 102 4.19 10.55 14.73
CA LEU A 102 4.59 9.13 14.61
C LEU A 102 5.89 8.93 13.84
N THR A 103 6.24 9.84 12.94
CA THR A 103 7.45 9.69 12.12
C THR A 103 8.70 10.27 12.78
N LEU A 104 8.57 11.22 13.72
CA LEU A 104 9.73 11.80 14.44
C LEU A 104 10.59 10.77 15.19
N PRO A 105 10.02 9.81 15.95
CA PRO A 105 10.82 8.77 16.59
C PRO A 105 11.58 7.91 15.57
N LEU A 106 10.99 7.65 14.40
CA LEU A 106 11.63 6.86 13.34
C LEU A 106 12.84 7.57 12.76
N ILE A 107 12.81 8.90 12.66
CA ILE A 107 13.98 9.68 12.24
C ILE A 107 15.12 9.46 13.24
N ALA A 108 14.84 9.57 14.54
CA ALA A 108 15.83 9.37 15.58
C ALA A 108 16.41 7.93 15.54
N ILE A 109 15.54 6.92 15.41
CA ILE A 109 15.95 5.53 15.32
C ILE A 109 16.86 5.31 14.11
N PHE A 110 16.50 5.79 12.92
CA PHE A 110 17.30 5.58 11.71
C PHE A 110 18.59 6.41 11.72
N TRP A 111 18.58 7.57 12.37
CA TRP A 111 19.77 8.40 12.50
C TRP A 111 20.81 7.76 13.43
N PHE A 112 20.39 7.34 14.62
CA PHE A 112 21.31 6.83 15.64
C PHE A 112 21.66 5.35 15.42
N PHE A 113 20.71 4.52 15.02
CA PHE A 113 20.85 3.07 14.91
C PHE A 113 20.91 2.57 13.46
N GLY A 114 21.06 3.46 12.47
CA GLY A 114 21.01 3.07 11.05
C GLY A 114 22.07 2.02 10.68
N ALA A 115 23.26 2.06 11.25
CA ALA A 115 24.30 1.06 11.01
C ALA A 115 23.93 -0.29 11.64
N ASP A 116 23.46 -0.28 12.89
CA ASP A 116 23.06 -1.50 13.61
C ASP A 116 21.88 -2.19 12.91
N LEU A 117 20.90 -1.41 12.44
CA LEU A 117 19.75 -1.94 11.70
C LEU A 117 20.18 -2.64 10.41
N VAL A 118 21.05 -2.02 9.62
CA VAL A 118 21.53 -2.62 8.38
C VAL A 118 22.41 -3.84 8.67
N ALA A 119 23.22 -3.80 9.73
CA ALA A 119 24.06 -4.90 10.17
C ALA A 119 23.27 -6.14 10.63
N LEU A 120 21.97 -6.00 11.00
CA LEU A 120 21.10 -7.15 11.24
C LEU A 120 20.87 -8.00 9.97
N LEU A 121 21.04 -7.41 8.79
CA LEU A 121 20.73 -8.04 7.49
C LEU A 121 21.98 -8.37 6.67
N SER A 122 23.16 -7.81 7.01
CA SER A 122 24.40 -8.01 6.27
C SER A 122 25.62 -7.94 7.17
N ASN A 123 26.62 -8.80 6.87
CA ASN A 123 27.94 -8.76 7.49
C ASN A 123 28.98 -8.05 6.59
N ASP A 124 28.61 -7.59 5.40
CA ASP A 124 29.48 -6.86 4.50
C ASP A 124 29.63 -5.41 5.00
N ALA A 125 30.82 -5.05 5.43
CA ALA A 125 31.09 -3.75 6.04
C ALA A 125 30.83 -2.58 5.10
N GLU A 126 31.11 -2.72 3.80
CA GLU A 126 30.88 -1.68 2.81
C GLU A 126 29.38 -1.49 2.56
N ALA A 127 28.64 -2.58 2.33
CA ALA A 127 27.18 -2.52 2.17
C ALA A 127 26.48 -1.97 3.41
N VAL A 128 26.95 -2.32 4.62
CA VAL A 128 26.43 -1.77 5.89
C VAL A 128 26.69 -0.26 5.98
N ALA A 129 27.89 0.22 5.67
CA ALA A 129 28.22 1.64 5.71
C ALA A 129 27.39 2.46 4.72
N LEU A 130 27.24 1.97 3.49
CA LEU A 130 26.43 2.61 2.45
C LEU A 130 24.93 2.58 2.79
N GLY A 131 24.43 1.45 3.27
CA GLY A 131 23.03 1.30 3.72
C GLY A 131 22.70 2.20 4.92
N ALA A 132 23.62 2.30 5.90
CA ALA A 132 23.48 3.20 7.03
C ALA A 132 23.46 4.68 6.59
N THR A 133 24.32 5.06 5.65
CA THR A 133 24.33 6.41 5.06
C THR A 133 23.00 6.70 4.37
N TYR A 134 22.50 5.77 3.56
CA TYR A 134 21.18 5.90 2.92
C TYR A 134 20.08 6.09 3.96
N LEU A 135 20.04 5.20 4.96
CA LEU A 135 18.97 5.17 5.97
C LEU A 135 18.94 6.45 6.81
N ARG A 136 20.11 6.94 7.23
CA ARG A 136 20.25 8.21 7.97
C ARG A 136 19.72 9.40 7.18
N VAL A 137 20.11 9.52 5.92
CA VAL A 137 19.69 10.64 5.08
C VAL A 137 18.20 10.54 4.74
N VAL A 138 17.74 9.37 4.28
CA VAL A 138 16.35 9.19 3.87
C VAL A 138 15.38 9.30 5.05
N ALA A 139 15.83 9.12 6.30
CA ALA A 139 15.01 9.29 7.51
C ALA A 139 14.30 10.64 7.55
N PHE A 140 14.97 11.73 7.14
CA PHE A 140 14.38 13.07 7.06
C PHE A 140 13.26 13.18 6.01
N GLY A 141 13.19 12.23 5.08
CA GLY A 141 12.12 12.12 4.09
C GLY A 141 10.85 11.42 4.59
N ILE A 142 10.92 10.70 5.74
CA ILE A 142 9.79 9.92 6.25
C ILE A 142 8.54 10.78 6.49
N PRO A 143 8.61 11.92 7.19
CA PRO A 143 7.45 12.77 7.41
C PRO A 143 6.83 13.24 6.09
N PHE A 144 7.65 13.66 5.13
CA PHE A 144 7.16 14.12 3.83
C PHE A 144 6.48 12.98 3.04
N ALA A 145 7.08 11.78 3.03
CA ALA A 145 6.48 10.63 2.38
C ALA A 145 5.13 10.24 3.01
N ALA A 146 5.03 10.31 4.33
CA ALA A 146 3.80 10.04 5.08
C ALA A 146 2.74 11.14 4.86
N LEU A 147 3.13 12.42 4.85
CA LEU A 147 2.25 13.53 4.49
C LEU A 147 1.76 13.43 3.04
N ASN A 148 2.57 12.95 2.10
CA ASN A 148 2.14 12.68 0.73
C ASN A 148 1.07 11.59 0.66
N LEU A 149 1.13 10.57 1.55
CA LEU A 149 0.06 9.60 1.68
C LEU A 149 -1.22 10.24 2.21
N VAL A 150 -1.14 11.02 3.27
CA VAL A 150 -2.27 11.76 3.83
C VAL A 150 -2.89 12.67 2.78
N GLY A 151 -2.11 13.54 2.13
CA GLY A 151 -2.58 14.43 1.06
C GLY A 151 -3.28 13.67 -0.08
N SER A 152 -2.70 12.55 -0.51
CA SER A 152 -3.34 11.69 -1.51
C SER A 152 -4.70 11.16 -1.05
N ARG A 153 -4.85 10.81 0.25
CA ARG A 153 -6.11 10.29 0.80
C ARG A 153 -7.17 11.36 0.97
N VAL A 154 -6.76 12.59 1.27
CA VAL A 154 -7.67 13.73 1.28
C VAL A 154 -8.35 13.88 -0.07
N PHE A 155 -7.59 13.98 -1.15
CA PHE A 155 -8.16 14.15 -2.49
C PHE A 155 -8.98 12.94 -2.95
N ILE A 156 -8.49 11.72 -2.73
CA ILE A 156 -9.26 10.51 -3.06
C ILE A 156 -10.58 10.47 -2.27
N GLY A 157 -10.56 10.87 -1.00
CA GLY A 157 -11.74 10.93 -0.13
C GLY A 157 -12.81 11.91 -0.61
N VAL A 158 -12.43 12.91 -1.40
CA VAL A 158 -13.35 13.89 -2.01
C VAL A 158 -13.58 13.64 -3.51
N ASN A 159 -13.38 12.41 -3.98
CA ASN A 159 -13.57 11.96 -5.37
C ASN A 159 -12.56 12.51 -6.40
N ASP A 160 -11.42 12.99 -5.98
CA ASP A 160 -10.38 13.44 -6.90
C ASP A 160 -9.12 12.59 -6.75
N ALA A 161 -8.96 11.56 -7.59
CA ALA A 161 -7.77 10.75 -7.67
C ALA A 161 -6.76 11.28 -8.71
N GLN A 162 -7.13 12.26 -9.53
CA GLN A 162 -6.26 12.79 -10.58
C GLN A 162 -5.18 13.69 -9.99
N ILE A 163 -5.54 14.56 -9.05
CA ILE A 163 -4.58 15.44 -8.36
C ILE A 163 -3.44 14.64 -7.73
N PRO A 164 -3.68 13.65 -6.86
CA PRO A 164 -2.59 12.84 -6.31
C PRO A 164 -1.82 12.04 -7.37
N MET A 165 -2.46 11.61 -8.45
CA MET A 165 -1.78 10.93 -9.55
C MET A 165 -0.76 11.88 -10.22
N VAL A 166 -1.19 13.07 -10.59
CA VAL A 166 -0.32 14.06 -11.26
C VAL A 166 0.83 14.47 -10.34
N LEU A 167 0.55 14.84 -9.09
CA LEU A 167 1.56 15.31 -8.16
C LEU A 167 2.57 14.22 -7.79
N ARG A 168 2.13 12.99 -7.55
CA ARG A 168 3.03 11.90 -7.19
C ARG A 168 3.82 11.35 -8.38
N SER A 169 3.22 11.31 -9.55
CA SER A 169 3.95 10.92 -10.78
C SER A 169 4.96 12.01 -11.17
N GLY A 170 4.59 13.28 -11.07
CA GLY A 170 5.51 14.40 -11.22
C GLY A 170 6.65 14.37 -10.18
N GLY A 171 6.34 14.01 -8.93
CA GLY A 171 7.33 13.77 -7.88
C GLY A 171 8.31 12.63 -8.20
N ALA A 172 7.84 11.57 -8.87
CA ALA A 172 8.72 10.48 -9.32
C ALA A 172 9.68 10.96 -10.43
N VAL A 173 9.22 11.78 -11.35
CA VAL A 173 10.08 12.40 -12.38
C VAL A 173 11.07 13.36 -11.73
N ALA A 174 10.62 14.24 -10.83
CA ALA A 174 11.49 15.16 -10.09
C ALA A 174 12.58 14.40 -9.30
N ASN A 175 12.22 13.27 -8.68
CA ASN A 175 13.17 12.41 -8.00
C ASN A 175 14.24 11.87 -8.96
N ALA A 176 13.86 11.36 -10.14
CA ALA A 176 14.83 10.87 -11.12
C ALA A 176 15.81 11.98 -11.57
N VAL A 177 15.30 13.19 -11.79
CA VAL A 177 16.13 14.34 -12.16
C VAL A 177 17.07 14.74 -11.00
N LEU A 178 16.53 14.85 -9.78
CA LEU A 178 17.32 15.18 -8.58
C LEU A 178 18.40 14.12 -8.33
N ASN A 179 18.05 12.83 -8.47
CA ASN A 179 19.03 11.75 -8.32
C ASN A 179 20.13 11.86 -9.37
N ALA A 180 19.80 12.15 -10.65
CA ALA A 180 20.81 12.32 -11.68
C ALA A 180 21.79 13.47 -11.34
N VAL A 181 21.28 14.60 -10.87
CA VAL A 181 22.12 15.75 -10.46
C VAL A 181 22.93 15.42 -9.21
N LEU A 182 22.31 14.84 -8.17
CA LEU A 182 22.97 14.62 -6.88
C LEU A 182 23.97 13.45 -6.94
N ILE A 183 23.63 12.38 -7.65
CA ILE A 183 24.49 11.19 -7.75
C ILE A 183 25.65 11.45 -8.71
N PHE A 184 25.36 11.91 -9.95
CA PHE A 184 26.37 12.04 -10.98
C PHE A 184 26.96 13.45 -11.10
N GLY A 185 26.16 14.51 -10.82
CA GLY A 185 26.61 15.89 -10.92
C GLY A 185 27.42 16.34 -9.71
N LEU A 186 26.99 15.94 -8.49
CA LEU A 186 27.64 16.29 -7.22
C LEU A 186 28.44 15.13 -6.60
N ASP A 187 28.47 13.97 -7.25
CA ASP A 187 29.21 12.75 -6.83
C ASP A 187 28.87 12.29 -5.39
N LEU A 188 27.60 12.45 -4.99
CA LEU A 188 27.14 12.10 -3.65
C LEU A 188 26.77 10.60 -3.50
N GLY A 189 26.85 9.81 -4.57
CA GLY A 189 26.61 8.38 -4.55
C GLY A 189 25.27 8.01 -3.88
N VAL A 190 25.30 7.11 -2.90
CA VAL A 190 24.11 6.64 -2.17
C VAL A 190 23.43 7.76 -1.37
N ALA A 191 24.20 8.71 -0.81
CA ALA A 191 23.63 9.87 -0.12
C ALA A 191 22.85 10.77 -1.08
N GLY A 192 23.31 10.90 -2.34
CA GLY A 192 22.60 11.63 -3.40
C GLY A 192 21.23 11.01 -3.72
N ALA A 193 21.14 9.69 -3.81
CA ALA A 193 19.87 8.98 -4.01
C ALA A 193 18.90 9.19 -2.84
N ALA A 194 19.40 9.15 -1.60
CA ALA A 194 18.62 9.42 -0.42
C ALA A 194 18.10 10.86 -0.38
N LEU A 195 18.99 11.85 -0.63
CA LEU A 195 18.63 13.27 -0.69
C LEU A 195 17.61 13.57 -1.79
N GLY A 196 17.76 13.01 -2.98
CA GLY A 196 16.80 13.17 -4.06
C GLY A 196 15.42 12.64 -3.67
N THR A 197 15.36 11.54 -2.91
CA THR A 197 14.12 11.01 -2.35
C THR A 197 13.53 11.96 -1.29
N VAL A 198 14.33 12.54 -0.41
CA VAL A 198 13.87 13.53 0.58
C VAL A 198 13.32 14.77 -0.11
N LEU A 199 14.08 15.37 -1.02
CA LEU A 199 13.73 16.63 -1.70
C LEU A 199 12.49 16.46 -2.58
N SER A 200 12.39 15.37 -3.33
CA SER A 200 11.20 15.10 -4.15
C SER A 200 9.93 14.90 -3.31
N ASN A 201 10.02 14.20 -2.18
CA ASN A 201 8.89 14.07 -1.26
C ASN A 201 8.55 15.41 -0.59
N ALA A 202 9.53 16.20 -0.21
CA ALA A 202 9.32 17.55 0.35
C ALA A 202 8.65 18.47 -0.67
N LEU A 203 9.07 18.44 -1.93
CA LEU A 203 8.44 19.18 -3.02
C LEU A 203 6.97 18.84 -3.18
N VAL A 204 6.64 17.54 -3.28
CA VAL A 204 5.25 17.08 -3.41
C VAL A 204 4.43 17.47 -2.19
N THR A 205 4.97 17.31 -0.97
CA THR A 205 4.30 17.75 0.27
C THR A 205 4.03 19.26 0.25
N GLY A 206 5.01 20.05 -0.16
CA GLY A 206 4.88 21.51 -0.27
C GLY A 206 3.77 21.91 -1.24
N ILE A 207 3.66 21.23 -2.40
CA ILE A 207 2.59 21.48 -3.37
C ILE A 207 1.23 21.06 -2.80
N PHE A 208 1.12 19.90 -2.15
CA PHE A 208 -0.14 19.50 -1.48
C PHE A 208 -0.55 20.51 -0.40
N ALA A 209 0.38 20.89 0.48
CA ALA A 209 0.11 21.79 1.57
C ALA A 209 -0.28 23.20 1.07
N SER A 210 0.49 23.78 0.15
CA SER A 210 0.20 25.10 -0.43
C SER A 210 -1.13 25.11 -1.17
N GLY A 211 -1.43 24.05 -1.93
CA GLY A 211 -2.71 23.90 -2.63
C GLY A 211 -3.89 23.85 -1.67
N LEU A 212 -3.80 22.99 -0.65
CA LEU A 212 -4.87 22.85 0.36
C LEU A 212 -5.10 24.15 1.14
N VAL A 213 -4.05 24.88 1.49
CA VAL A 213 -4.19 26.17 2.19
C VAL A 213 -4.76 27.26 1.24
N ALA A 214 -4.28 27.31 -0.01
CA ALA A 214 -4.74 28.30 -0.98
C ALA A 214 -6.15 27.98 -1.57
N GLY A 215 -6.65 26.74 -1.40
CA GLY A 215 -7.88 26.27 -2.03
C GLY A 215 -7.79 26.10 -3.55
N ARG A 216 -6.58 26.14 -4.11
CA ARG A 216 -6.32 26.01 -5.56
C ARG A 216 -4.92 25.50 -5.85
N LEU A 217 -4.77 24.85 -6.99
CA LEU A 217 -3.46 24.44 -7.51
C LEU A 217 -3.22 25.03 -8.90
N PRO A 218 -2.04 25.62 -9.18
CA PRO A 218 -1.70 26.11 -10.50
C PRO A 218 -1.81 25.00 -11.56
N GLY A 219 -2.57 25.24 -12.62
CA GLY A 219 -2.80 24.27 -13.69
C GLY A 219 -3.84 23.18 -13.40
N LEU A 220 -4.33 23.05 -12.16
CA LEU A 220 -5.34 22.05 -11.76
C LEU A 220 -6.66 22.70 -11.27
N GLY A 221 -6.69 24.03 -11.08
CA GLY A 221 -7.90 24.78 -10.74
C GLY A 221 -8.20 24.87 -9.25
N GLU A 222 -9.46 25.12 -8.91
CA GLU A 222 -9.97 25.19 -7.55
C GLU A 222 -10.07 23.76 -6.94
N LEU A 223 -9.78 23.68 -5.64
CA LEU A 223 -9.83 22.42 -4.91
C LEU A 223 -11.16 22.24 -4.19
N PRO A 224 -11.67 21.02 -4.09
CA PRO A 224 -12.92 20.72 -3.39
C PRO A 224 -12.83 20.89 -1.86
N VAL A 225 -11.61 21.04 -1.34
CA VAL A 225 -11.32 21.21 0.09
C VAL A 225 -10.24 22.26 0.28
N GLN A 226 -10.45 23.14 1.25
CA GLN A 226 -9.49 24.11 1.72
C GLN A 226 -9.25 23.92 3.21
N ILE A 227 -8.03 24.16 3.69
CA ILE A 227 -7.63 24.00 5.09
C ILE A 227 -7.32 25.38 5.68
N ASP A 228 -7.88 25.66 6.87
CA ASP A 228 -7.41 26.77 7.69
C ASP A 228 -6.25 26.30 8.60
N PRO A 229 -5.02 26.76 8.35
CA PRO A 229 -3.85 26.34 9.14
C PRO A 229 -3.88 26.84 10.60
N ARG A 230 -4.81 27.72 10.96
CA ARG A 230 -4.94 28.29 12.32
C ARG A 230 -5.80 27.46 13.25
N GLY A 231 -6.53 26.48 12.73
CA GLY A 231 -7.42 25.62 13.51
C GLY A 231 -6.67 24.58 14.36
N SER A 232 -7.42 23.87 15.21
CA SER A 232 -6.87 22.81 16.06
C SER A 232 -6.35 21.62 15.25
N TYR A 233 -5.19 21.10 15.64
CA TYR A 233 -4.56 19.90 15.07
C TYR A 233 -4.84 18.64 15.88
N LEU A 234 -5.52 18.72 17.01
CA LEU A 234 -5.68 17.62 17.96
C LEU A 234 -7.12 17.06 18.04
N GLY A 235 -8.06 17.64 17.29
CA GLY A 235 -9.48 17.32 17.43
C GLY A 235 -9.82 15.86 17.16
N ASP A 236 -9.19 15.22 16.17
CA ASP A 236 -9.53 13.88 15.69
C ASP A 236 -8.44 12.84 15.97
N VAL A 237 -7.45 13.15 16.82
CA VAL A 237 -6.28 12.28 17.06
C VAL A 237 -6.70 10.89 17.50
N ARG A 238 -7.62 10.80 18.45
CA ARG A 238 -8.11 9.52 18.99
C ARG A 238 -8.76 8.69 17.88
N GLU A 239 -9.68 9.29 17.15
CA GLU A 239 -10.42 8.61 16.07
C GLU A 239 -9.48 8.13 14.95
N LEU A 240 -8.50 8.96 14.57
CA LEU A 240 -7.47 8.60 13.61
C LEU A 240 -6.60 7.42 14.09
N LEU A 241 -6.25 7.39 15.38
CA LEU A 241 -5.48 6.28 15.94
C LEU A 241 -6.33 5.02 16.07
N ASP A 242 -7.59 5.13 16.48
CA ASP A 242 -8.50 3.98 16.56
C ASP A 242 -8.71 3.30 15.21
N ILE A 243 -8.84 4.09 14.13
CA ILE A 243 -8.98 3.57 12.76
C ILE A 243 -7.62 3.16 12.16
N GLY A 244 -6.58 3.96 12.38
CA GLY A 244 -5.28 3.81 11.72
C GLY A 244 -4.41 2.70 12.29
N THR A 245 -4.44 2.47 13.61
CA THR A 245 -3.59 1.48 14.28
C THR A 245 -3.82 0.05 13.78
N PRO A 246 -5.07 -0.45 13.62
CA PRO A 246 -5.28 -1.76 13.04
C PRO A 246 -4.78 -1.88 11.60
N VAL A 247 -4.83 -0.79 10.81
CA VAL A 247 -4.30 -0.79 9.44
C VAL A 247 -2.77 -0.84 9.44
N ILE A 248 -2.11 -0.13 10.38
CA ILE A 248 -0.66 -0.30 10.60
C ILE A 248 -0.36 -1.77 10.91
N GLY A 249 -1.09 -2.36 11.85
CA GLY A 249 -0.96 -3.77 12.20
C GLY A 249 -1.13 -4.70 10.99
N ARG A 250 -2.16 -4.48 10.17
CA ARG A 250 -2.39 -5.24 8.94
C ARG A 250 -1.22 -5.15 7.95
N ASN A 251 -0.64 -3.97 7.78
CA ASN A 251 0.53 -3.79 6.92
C ASN A 251 1.77 -4.49 7.50
N LEU A 252 1.94 -4.43 8.82
CA LEU A 252 3.04 -5.13 9.50
C LEU A 252 2.91 -6.66 9.42
N VAL A 253 1.68 -7.19 9.47
CA VAL A 253 1.45 -8.64 9.30
C VAL A 253 2.10 -9.14 8.01
N TRP A 254 1.93 -8.45 6.89
CA TRP A 254 2.57 -8.81 5.63
C TRP A 254 4.10 -8.80 5.70
N THR A 255 4.66 -7.74 6.26
CA THR A 255 6.12 -7.57 6.33
C THR A 255 6.77 -8.56 7.30
N VAL A 256 6.18 -8.73 8.48
CA VAL A 256 6.72 -9.64 9.52
C VAL A 256 6.58 -11.09 9.10
N ALA A 257 5.48 -11.46 8.44
CA ALA A 257 5.24 -12.83 7.99
C ALA A 257 6.22 -13.31 6.90
N GLU A 258 6.84 -12.39 6.15
CA GLU A 258 7.81 -12.75 5.12
C GLU A 258 9.02 -13.47 5.71
N ILE A 259 9.45 -13.11 6.92
CA ILE A 259 10.61 -13.71 7.59
C ILE A 259 10.40 -15.21 7.89
N PRO A 260 9.40 -15.63 8.69
CA PRO A 260 9.16 -17.04 8.96
C PRO A 260 8.78 -17.82 7.69
N MET A 261 8.08 -17.21 6.76
CA MET A 261 7.73 -17.85 5.51
C MET A 261 8.99 -18.21 4.69
N LEU A 262 9.93 -17.28 4.52
CA LEU A 262 11.18 -17.55 3.82
C LEU A 262 12.04 -18.58 4.55
N ALA A 263 12.08 -18.55 5.88
CA ALA A 263 12.78 -19.56 6.67
C ALA A 263 12.21 -20.97 6.44
N ILE A 264 10.88 -21.10 6.35
CA ILE A 264 10.21 -22.37 6.03
C ILE A 264 10.48 -22.80 4.59
N VAL A 265 10.38 -21.86 3.63
CA VAL A 265 10.66 -22.14 2.21
C VAL A 265 12.11 -22.60 2.01
N ALA A 266 13.06 -22.11 2.81
CA ALA A 266 14.45 -22.53 2.78
C ALA A 266 14.64 -24.03 3.11
N LEU A 267 13.74 -24.65 3.88
CA LEU A 267 13.76 -26.10 4.17
C LEU A 267 13.53 -26.96 2.92
N PHE A 268 12.90 -26.43 1.88
CA PHE A 268 12.72 -27.12 0.60
C PHE A 268 13.96 -27.07 -0.31
N GLY A 269 14.98 -26.27 0.07
CA GLY A 269 16.20 -26.08 -0.70
C GLY A 269 16.23 -24.83 -1.58
N PRO A 270 17.43 -24.42 -2.05
CA PRO A 270 17.67 -23.14 -2.69
C PRO A 270 16.88 -22.94 -4.01
N GLY A 271 16.62 -24.00 -4.75
CA GLY A 271 15.82 -23.94 -5.99
C GLY A 271 14.38 -23.53 -5.73
N VAL A 272 13.78 -24.03 -4.64
CA VAL A 272 12.39 -23.66 -4.25
C VAL A 272 12.35 -22.25 -3.70
N VAL A 273 13.37 -21.80 -2.96
CA VAL A 273 13.49 -20.40 -2.53
C VAL A 273 13.49 -19.45 -3.72
N ALA A 274 14.33 -19.72 -4.72
CA ALA A 274 14.38 -18.91 -5.94
C ALA A 274 13.02 -18.87 -6.65
N ALA A 275 12.38 -20.04 -6.81
CA ALA A 275 11.06 -20.17 -7.42
C ALA A 275 9.98 -19.40 -6.64
N TYR A 276 10.00 -19.48 -5.32
CA TYR A 276 9.08 -18.76 -4.43
C TYR A 276 9.24 -17.24 -4.55
N VAL A 277 10.47 -16.73 -4.54
CA VAL A 277 10.75 -15.30 -4.71
C VAL A 277 10.23 -14.78 -6.05
N ILE A 278 10.44 -15.54 -7.14
CA ILE A 278 9.89 -15.20 -8.46
C ILE A 278 8.35 -15.14 -8.40
N ALA A 279 7.71 -16.17 -7.83
CA ALA A 279 6.25 -16.22 -7.72
C ALA A 279 5.69 -15.05 -6.89
N ARG A 280 6.34 -14.68 -5.79
CA ARG A 280 5.94 -13.52 -4.94
C ARG A 280 6.09 -12.19 -5.67
N ARG A 281 7.10 -12.02 -6.51
CA ARG A 281 7.25 -10.81 -7.35
C ARG A 281 6.14 -10.69 -8.38
N ILE A 282 5.82 -11.78 -9.06
CA ILE A 282 4.72 -11.83 -10.05
C ILE A 282 3.38 -11.58 -9.36
N TRP A 283 3.14 -12.20 -8.19
CA TRP A 283 1.95 -11.95 -7.38
C TRP A 283 1.82 -10.47 -6.95
N GLY A 284 2.91 -9.84 -6.55
CA GLY A 284 2.93 -8.42 -6.20
C GLY A 284 2.52 -7.50 -7.36
N LEU A 285 2.96 -7.81 -8.58
CA LEU A 285 2.52 -7.10 -9.79
C LEU A 285 1.03 -7.29 -10.05
N MET A 286 0.54 -8.53 -9.99
CA MET A 286 -0.88 -8.84 -10.16
C MET A 286 -1.77 -8.16 -9.11
N ASN A 287 -1.26 -7.93 -7.89
CA ASN A 287 -2.01 -7.30 -6.80
C ASN A 287 -2.14 -5.77 -6.92
N THR A 288 -1.43 -5.15 -7.84
CA THR A 288 -1.43 -3.67 -8.01
C THR A 288 -2.84 -3.07 -8.22
N PRO A 289 -3.75 -3.66 -9.04
CA PRO A 289 -5.12 -3.15 -9.21
C PRO A 289 -5.93 -3.11 -7.92
N GLY A 290 -5.73 -4.06 -7.00
CA GLY A 290 -6.50 -4.16 -5.76
C GLY A 290 -6.35 -2.96 -4.85
N TRP A 291 -5.20 -2.33 -4.87
CA TRP A 291 -5.00 -1.08 -4.13
C TRP A 291 -5.87 0.07 -4.67
N GLY A 292 -6.12 0.08 -5.97
CA GLY A 292 -7.03 1.04 -6.60
C GLY A 292 -8.48 0.80 -6.18
N PHE A 293 -8.93 -0.45 -6.27
CA PHE A 293 -10.31 -0.83 -5.89
C PHE A 293 -10.58 -0.62 -4.39
N GLY A 294 -9.63 -0.98 -3.52
CA GLY A 294 -9.76 -0.74 -2.09
C GLY A 294 -9.96 0.75 -1.76
N LEU A 295 -9.19 1.63 -2.40
CA LEU A 295 -9.31 3.08 -2.19
C LEU A 295 -10.58 3.67 -2.79
N ALA A 296 -10.97 3.24 -3.99
CA ALA A 296 -12.24 3.65 -4.60
C ALA A 296 -13.41 3.23 -3.71
N SER A 297 -13.36 2.00 -3.18
CA SER A 297 -14.36 1.49 -2.24
C SER A 297 -14.40 2.34 -0.97
N SER A 298 -13.25 2.61 -0.33
CA SER A 298 -13.19 3.44 0.88
C SER A 298 -13.76 4.85 0.65
N SER A 299 -13.49 5.45 -0.50
CA SER A 299 -13.99 6.79 -0.83
C SER A 299 -15.50 6.79 -1.08
N LEU A 300 -15.98 5.98 -2.04
CA LEU A 300 -17.39 6.00 -2.47
C LEU A 300 -18.33 5.50 -1.38
N VAL A 301 -17.94 4.44 -0.69
CA VAL A 301 -18.71 3.91 0.45
C VAL A 301 -18.71 4.92 1.61
N GLY A 302 -17.55 5.50 1.95
CA GLY A 302 -17.46 6.50 3.01
C GLY A 302 -18.34 7.72 2.76
N GLN A 303 -18.38 8.23 1.53
CA GLN A 303 -19.27 9.33 1.18
C GLN A 303 -20.75 8.97 1.25
N ALA A 304 -21.12 7.78 0.78
CA ALA A 304 -22.51 7.31 0.88
C ALA A 304 -22.94 7.14 2.35
N LEU A 305 -22.06 6.63 3.20
CA LEU A 305 -22.27 6.55 4.65
C LEU A 305 -22.42 7.92 5.28
N GLY A 306 -21.56 8.88 4.92
CA GLY A 306 -21.60 10.25 5.40
C GLY A 306 -22.92 10.96 5.04
N ASN A 307 -23.44 10.70 3.84
CA ASN A 307 -24.76 11.18 3.39
C ASN A 307 -25.95 10.47 4.06
N GLY A 308 -25.72 9.47 4.89
CA GLY A 308 -26.79 8.67 5.48
C GLY A 308 -27.39 7.59 4.57
N HIS A 309 -26.85 7.42 3.35
CA HIS A 309 -27.38 6.49 2.36
C HIS A 309 -26.70 5.10 2.47
N GLU A 310 -27.01 4.35 3.52
CA GLU A 310 -26.40 3.03 3.81
C GLU A 310 -26.65 1.99 2.71
N GLU A 311 -27.83 2.02 2.07
CA GLU A 311 -28.15 1.13 0.94
C GLU A 311 -27.25 1.43 -0.28
N THR A 312 -26.99 2.70 -0.55
CA THR A 312 -26.08 3.12 -1.63
C THR A 312 -24.64 2.71 -1.30
N ALA A 313 -24.22 2.84 -0.04
CA ALA A 313 -22.92 2.39 0.43
C ALA A 313 -22.72 0.89 0.21
N GLU A 314 -23.74 0.08 0.56
CA GLU A 314 -23.72 -1.36 0.34
C GLU A 314 -23.70 -1.72 -1.15
N ALA A 315 -24.49 -1.02 -1.97
CA ALA A 315 -24.49 -1.22 -3.42
C ALA A 315 -23.11 -0.96 -4.03
N TYR A 316 -22.43 0.15 -3.67
CA TYR A 316 -21.06 0.42 -4.07
C TYR A 316 -20.11 -0.71 -3.65
N GLY A 317 -20.13 -1.11 -2.37
CA GLY A 317 -19.27 -2.17 -1.87
C GLY A 317 -19.45 -3.48 -2.65
N ARG A 318 -20.70 -3.90 -2.89
CA ARG A 318 -21.03 -5.12 -3.62
C ARG A 318 -20.58 -5.07 -5.09
N GLU A 319 -20.81 -3.95 -5.76
CA GLU A 319 -20.44 -3.80 -7.17
C GLU A 319 -18.92 -3.69 -7.35
N ILE A 320 -18.23 -3.01 -6.45
CA ILE A 320 -16.76 -2.93 -6.49
C ILE A 320 -16.13 -4.31 -6.27
N VAL A 321 -16.68 -5.14 -5.36
CA VAL A 321 -16.23 -6.53 -5.21
C VAL A 321 -16.39 -7.30 -6.53
N ARG A 322 -17.57 -7.22 -7.19
CA ARG A 322 -17.81 -7.90 -8.47
C ARG A 322 -16.87 -7.41 -9.56
N PHE A 323 -16.64 -6.09 -9.63
CA PHE A 323 -15.76 -5.50 -10.63
C PHE A 323 -14.28 -5.90 -10.37
N ALA A 324 -13.83 -5.86 -9.13
CA ALA A 324 -12.50 -6.31 -8.76
C ALA A 324 -12.28 -7.79 -9.12
N VAL A 325 -13.23 -8.66 -8.79
CA VAL A 325 -13.18 -10.10 -9.15
C VAL A 325 -13.06 -10.28 -10.65
N ALA A 326 -13.86 -9.56 -11.45
CA ALA A 326 -13.80 -9.65 -12.92
C ALA A 326 -12.41 -9.25 -13.44
N VAL A 327 -11.84 -8.13 -12.97
CA VAL A 327 -10.51 -7.67 -13.36
C VAL A 327 -9.43 -8.67 -12.94
N TYR A 328 -9.53 -9.21 -11.73
CA TYR A 328 -8.56 -10.19 -11.24
C TYR A 328 -8.64 -11.54 -11.97
N ILE A 329 -9.83 -11.99 -12.35
CA ILE A 329 -9.99 -13.19 -13.20
C ILE A 329 -9.27 -12.99 -14.54
N VAL A 330 -9.47 -11.84 -15.20
CA VAL A 330 -8.81 -11.53 -16.47
C VAL A 330 -7.29 -11.48 -16.30
N SER A 331 -6.81 -10.76 -15.27
CA SER A 331 -5.37 -10.67 -14.99
C SER A 331 -4.75 -12.03 -14.66
N ALA A 332 -5.42 -12.83 -13.85
CA ALA A 332 -4.99 -14.18 -13.50
C ALA A 332 -4.95 -15.11 -14.71
N ALA A 333 -5.97 -15.04 -15.59
CA ALA A 333 -6.02 -15.83 -16.81
C ALA A 333 -4.84 -15.48 -17.77
N ILE A 334 -4.54 -14.19 -17.94
CA ILE A 334 -3.40 -13.75 -18.75
C ILE A 334 -2.10 -14.29 -18.16
N VAL A 335 -1.86 -14.12 -16.87
CA VAL A 335 -0.63 -14.58 -16.22
C VAL A 335 -0.55 -16.11 -16.23
N PHE A 336 -1.67 -16.82 -16.05
CA PHE A 336 -1.70 -18.29 -16.10
C PHE A 336 -1.32 -18.84 -17.47
N VAL A 337 -1.90 -18.27 -18.55
CA VAL A 337 -1.59 -18.67 -19.94
C VAL A 337 -0.15 -18.40 -20.29
N PHE A 338 0.41 -17.26 -19.85
CA PHE A 338 1.78 -16.86 -20.12
C PHE A 338 2.74 -17.13 -18.96
N ALA A 339 2.40 -18.04 -18.03
CA ALA A 339 3.18 -18.28 -16.83
C ALA A 339 4.64 -18.68 -17.14
N LYS A 340 4.85 -19.62 -18.06
CA LYS A 340 6.20 -20.08 -18.42
C LYS A 340 7.09 -18.96 -18.99
N PRO A 341 6.70 -18.20 -20.04
CA PRO A 341 7.52 -17.11 -20.55
C PRO A 341 7.72 -15.97 -19.55
N ILE A 342 6.71 -15.64 -18.72
CA ILE A 342 6.85 -14.63 -17.68
C ILE A 342 7.88 -15.09 -16.65
N VAL A 343 7.74 -16.30 -16.11
CA VAL A 343 8.68 -16.87 -15.13
C VAL A 343 10.09 -16.94 -15.70
N ALA A 344 10.26 -17.40 -16.95
CA ALA A 344 11.57 -17.48 -17.60
C ALA A 344 12.27 -16.12 -17.70
N THR A 345 11.50 -15.04 -17.94
CA THR A 345 12.03 -13.67 -17.97
C THR A 345 12.55 -13.25 -16.59
N PHE A 346 11.83 -13.59 -15.52
CA PHE A 346 12.26 -13.28 -14.14
C PHE A 346 13.40 -14.20 -13.66
N ALA A 347 13.49 -15.41 -14.18
CA ALA A 347 14.52 -16.38 -13.80
C ALA A 347 15.90 -16.06 -14.42
N GLY A 348 15.98 -15.19 -15.44
CA GLY A 348 17.26 -14.72 -15.99
C GLY A 348 18.23 -15.83 -16.44
N GLY A 349 17.74 -16.95 -17.00
CA GLY A 349 18.55 -18.12 -17.36
C GLY A 349 18.68 -19.17 -16.26
N GLY A 350 17.83 -19.14 -15.23
CA GLY A 350 17.76 -20.17 -14.21
C GLY A 350 17.48 -21.58 -14.76
N SER A 351 17.79 -22.62 -13.95
CA SER A 351 17.59 -24.01 -14.36
C SER A 351 16.12 -24.33 -14.65
N GLU A 352 15.85 -25.27 -15.55
CA GLU A 352 14.48 -25.68 -15.92
C GLU A 352 13.70 -26.20 -14.70
N SER A 353 14.37 -26.80 -13.72
CA SER A 353 13.75 -27.23 -12.46
C SER A 353 13.20 -26.05 -11.64
N VAL A 354 13.94 -24.94 -11.53
CA VAL A 354 13.50 -23.72 -10.85
C VAL A 354 12.31 -23.11 -11.59
N ILE A 355 12.40 -23.04 -12.92
CA ILE A 355 11.31 -22.52 -13.75
C ILE A 355 10.04 -23.35 -13.57
N SER A 356 10.13 -24.69 -13.57
CA SER A 356 8.99 -25.59 -13.39
C SER A 356 8.29 -25.37 -12.04
N VAL A 357 9.05 -25.30 -10.94
CA VAL A 357 8.52 -25.04 -9.60
C VAL A 357 7.90 -23.63 -9.54
N ALA A 358 8.57 -22.62 -10.10
CA ALA A 358 8.05 -21.26 -10.11
C ALA A 358 6.73 -21.14 -10.91
N VAL A 359 6.61 -21.82 -12.05
CA VAL A 359 5.36 -21.88 -12.85
C VAL A 359 4.23 -22.49 -12.03
N SER A 360 4.50 -23.57 -11.27
CA SER A 360 3.49 -24.21 -10.42
C SER A 360 3.03 -23.28 -9.28
N LEU A 361 3.98 -22.58 -8.64
CA LEU A 361 3.66 -21.58 -7.60
C LEU A 361 2.89 -20.38 -8.17
N VAL A 362 3.25 -19.89 -9.36
CA VAL A 362 2.53 -18.82 -10.06
C VAL A 362 1.12 -19.27 -10.42
N SER A 363 0.94 -20.52 -10.82
CA SER A 363 -0.40 -21.07 -11.10
C SER A 363 -1.29 -21.09 -9.85
N ALA A 364 -0.76 -21.46 -8.70
CA ALA A 364 -1.45 -21.33 -7.40
C ALA A 364 -1.74 -19.86 -7.06
N ALA A 365 -0.77 -18.97 -7.30
CA ALA A 365 -0.91 -17.54 -7.09
C ALA A 365 -2.01 -16.92 -7.99
N CYS A 366 -2.24 -17.43 -9.21
CA CYS A 366 -3.32 -16.98 -10.09
C CYS A 366 -4.71 -17.28 -9.51
N VAL A 367 -4.87 -18.38 -8.77
CA VAL A 367 -6.13 -18.65 -8.05
C VAL A 367 -6.23 -17.74 -6.81
N ALA A 368 -5.16 -17.66 -6.04
CA ALA A 368 -5.08 -16.85 -4.83
C ALA A 368 -5.40 -15.36 -5.08
N ILE A 369 -4.93 -14.79 -6.21
CA ILE A 369 -5.10 -13.36 -6.50
C ILE A 369 -6.56 -12.97 -6.74
N VAL A 370 -7.39 -13.87 -7.25
CA VAL A 370 -8.84 -13.61 -7.40
C VAL A 370 -9.49 -13.46 -6.03
N LEU A 371 -9.12 -14.31 -5.08
CA LEU A 371 -9.58 -14.24 -3.68
C LEU A 371 -9.03 -12.99 -2.98
N GLN A 372 -7.81 -12.58 -3.29
CA GLN A 372 -7.25 -11.29 -2.85
C GLN A 372 -8.09 -10.12 -3.34
N GLY A 373 -8.63 -10.19 -4.56
CA GLY A 373 -9.56 -9.20 -5.09
C GLY A 373 -10.83 -9.08 -4.25
N VAL A 374 -11.40 -10.21 -3.83
CA VAL A 374 -12.54 -10.23 -2.90
C VAL A 374 -12.16 -9.62 -1.56
N SER A 375 -11.03 -10.08 -0.97
CA SER A 375 -10.55 -9.60 0.33
C SER A 375 -10.34 -8.08 0.35
N GLY A 376 -9.61 -7.55 -0.64
CA GLY A 376 -9.27 -6.13 -0.72
C GLY A 376 -10.49 -5.24 -0.99
N ALA A 377 -11.37 -5.67 -1.90
CA ALA A 377 -12.58 -4.91 -2.22
C ALA A 377 -13.60 -4.95 -1.06
N ALA A 378 -13.74 -6.07 -0.36
CA ALA A 378 -14.61 -6.18 0.82
C ALA A 378 -14.04 -5.44 2.05
N ALA A 379 -12.72 -5.34 2.17
CA ALA A 379 -12.09 -4.53 3.22
C ALA A 379 -12.35 -3.02 3.03
N GLY A 380 -12.56 -2.54 1.80
CA GLY A 380 -12.80 -1.13 1.52
C GLY A 380 -13.99 -0.52 2.28
N PRO A 381 -15.20 -1.11 2.27
CA PRO A 381 -16.33 -0.68 3.08
C PRO A 381 -16.05 -0.73 4.59
N LEU A 382 -15.31 -1.74 5.06
CA LEU A 382 -14.91 -1.87 6.46
C LEU A 382 -13.95 -0.75 6.85
N ASP A 383 -12.93 -0.49 6.03
CA ASP A 383 -12.00 0.61 6.25
C ASP A 383 -12.72 1.97 6.20
N ALA A 384 -13.68 2.16 5.27
CA ALA A 384 -14.48 3.37 5.15
C ALA A 384 -15.37 3.65 6.37
N SER A 385 -15.86 2.60 7.01
CA SER A 385 -16.72 2.70 8.19
C SER A 385 -15.94 2.89 9.51
N GLY A 386 -14.61 2.69 9.50
CA GLY A 386 -13.76 2.64 10.68
C GLY A 386 -13.62 1.23 11.28
N ASP A 387 -14.25 0.20 10.71
CA ASP A 387 -14.16 -1.20 11.17
C ASP A 387 -12.85 -1.89 10.71
N THR A 388 -11.74 -1.20 10.92
CA THR A 388 -10.41 -1.61 10.43
C THR A 388 -9.78 -2.75 11.21
N SER A 389 -10.24 -3.00 12.42
CA SER A 389 -9.77 -4.11 13.26
C SER A 389 -10.13 -5.47 12.67
N TRP A 390 -11.29 -5.60 12.03
CA TRP A 390 -11.73 -6.86 11.44
C TRP A 390 -10.83 -7.32 10.27
N PRO A 391 -10.52 -6.48 9.25
CA PRO A 391 -9.54 -6.83 8.22
C PRO A 391 -8.15 -7.13 8.77
N PHE A 392 -7.72 -6.48 9.85
CA PHE A 392 -6.45 -6.80 10.52
C PHE A 392 -6.45 -8.22 11.10
N TYR A 393 -7.46 -8.58 11.91
CA TYR A 393 -7.54 -9.92 12.49
C TYR A 393 -7.72 -11.01 11.43
N SER A 394 -8.51 -10.76 10.40
CA SER A 394 -8.70 -11.72 9.30
C SER A 394 -7.40 -11.98 8.55
N GLN A 395 -6.60 -10.95 8.30
CA GLN A 395 -5.29 -11.07 7.65
C GLN A 395 -4.28 -11.80 8.54
N ALA A 396 -4.21 -11.44 9.82
CA ALA A 396 -3.32 -12.09 10.79
C ALA A 396 -3.64 -13.59 10.94
N LEU A 397 -4.93 -13.93 11.04
CA LEU A 397 -5.37 -15.32 11.09
C LEU A 397 -5.03 -16.07 9.80
N GLY A 398 -5.28 -15.46 8.63
CA GLY A 398 -4.98 -16.07 7.33
C GLY A 398 -3.50 -16.41 7.18
N ILE A 399 -2.62 -15.51 7.57
CA ILE A 399 -1.18 -15.69 7.41
C ILE A 399 -0.58 -16.51 8.55
N PHE A 400 -0.67 -16.04 9.81
CA PHE A 400 -0.01 -16.71 10.94
C PHE A 400 -0.77 -17.95 11.43
N GLY A 401 -2.12 -17.92 11.36
CA GLY A 401 -2.95 -19.04 11.83
C GLY A 401 -3.07 -20.19 10.83
N VAL A 402 -2.97 -19.90 9.53
CA VAL A 402 -3.23 -20.94 8.51
C VAL A 402 -2.10 -21.07 7.49
N ALA A 403 -1.67 -20.01 6.82
CA ALA A 403 -0.72 -20.12 5.71
C ALA A 403 0.67 -20.57 6.17
N ILE A 404 1.23 -19.97 7.22
CA ILE A 404 2.54 -20.36 7.77
C ILE A 404 2.51 -21.81 8.29
N PRO A 405 1.53 -22.26 9.10
CA PRO A 405 1.40 -23.66 9.48
C PRO A 405 1.31 -24.64 8.29
N LEU A 406 0.54 -24.31 7.24
CA LEU A 406 0.43 -25.13 6.04
C LEU A 406 1.77 -25.23 5.29
N ALA A 407 2.49 -24.13 5.15
CA ALA A 407 3.82 -24.12 4.55
C ALA A 407 4.80 -24.98 5.36
N TYR A 408 4.77 -24.88 6.69
CA TYR A 408 5.60 -25.68 7.59
C TYR A 408 5.28 -27.17 7.51
N LEU A 409 4.00 -27.53 7.50
CA LEU A 409 3.56 -28.91 7.27
C LEU A 409 4.04 -29.43 5.91
N GLY A 410 3.98 -28.59 4.87
CA GLY A 410 4.56 -28.94 3.56
C GLY A 410 6.05 -29.27 3.63
N ALA A 411 6.81 -28.46 4.38
CA ALA A 411 8.26 -28.64 4.50
C ALA A 411 8.67 -29.87 5.34
N THR A 412 7.81 -30.29 6.29
CA THR A 412 8.15 -31.34 7.29
C THR A 412 7.42 -32.65 7.09
N THR A 413 6.49 -32.73 6.14
CA THR A 413 5.70 -33.95 5.86
C THR A 413 5.72 -34.32 4.39
N SER A 414 5.07 -35.42 4.03
CA SER A 414 4.87 -35.85 2.64
C SER A 414 4.01 -34.94 1.79
N LEU A 415 3.41 -33.91 2.38
CA LEU A 415 2.64 -32.90 1.66
C LEU A 415 3.50 -32.11 0.64
N GLY A 416 4.80 -31.91 0.96
CA GLY A 416 5.76 -31.30 0.04
C GLY A 416 5.33 -29.92 -0.45
N LEU A 417 5.54 -29.62 -1.71
CA LEU A 417 5.19 -28.32 -2.35
C LEU A 417 3.70 -27.98 -2.28
N TYR A 418 2.81 -28.96 -2.10
CA TYR A 418 1.38 -28.69 -1.92
C TYR A 418 1.12 -27.82 -0.69
N GLY A 419 1.94 -27.93 0.35
CA GLY A 419 1.88 -27.05 1.52
C GLY A 419 2.07 -25.58 1.16
N LEU A 420 2.99 -25.27 0.23
CA LEU A 420 3.21 -23.90 -0.26
C LEU A 420 2.05 -23.42 -1.15
N TYR A 421 1.48 -24.28 -1.99
CA TYR A 421 0.31 -23.91 -2.81
C TYR A 421 -0.89 -23.60 -1.91
N LEU A 422 -1.15 -24.43 -0.91
CA LEU A 422 -2.20 -24.22 0.07
C LEU A 422 -1.96 -22.95 0.92
N ALA A 423 -0.69 -22.65 1.24
CA ALA A 423 -0.35 -21.43 1.96
C ALA A 423 -0.68 -20.17 1.12
N PHE A 424 -0.36 -20.13 -0.18
CA PHE A 424 -0.77 -19.04 -1.08
C PHE A 424 -2.29 -18.86 -1.13
N LEU A 425 -3.04 -19.97 -1.15
CA LEU A 425 -4.50 -19.93 -1.13
C LEU A 425 -5.02 -19.44 0.21
N ALA A 426 -4.49 -19.94 1.32
CA ALA A 426 -4.97 -19.64 2.67
C ALA A 426 -4.78 -18.16 3.04
N GLU A 427 -3.61 -17.57 2.70
CA GLU A 427 -3.30 -16.16 3.02
C GLU A 427 -4.29 -15.17 2.38
N THR A 428 -5.01 -15.59 1.34
CA THR A 428 -6.00 -14.78 0.62
C THR A 428 -7.43 -15.25 0.85
N THR A 429 -7.68 -16.57 0.95
CA THR A 429 -9.02 -17.14 1.15
C THR A 429 -9.58 -16.78 2.52
N VAL A 430 -8.77 -16.92 3.57
CA VAL A 430 -9.23 -16.64 4.94
C VAL A 430 -9.70 -15.18 5.08
N PRO A 431 -8.88 -14.17 4.72
CA PRO A 431 -9.35 -12.79 4.78
C PRO A 431 -10.47 -12.50 3.77
N ALA A 432 -10.52 -13.16 2.61
CA ALA A 432 -11.62 -12.98 1.66
C ALA A 432 -12.96 -13.41 2.26
N VAL A 433 -13.01 -14.59 2.86
CA VAL A 433 -14.21 -15.13 3.50
C VAL A 433 -14.62 -14.27 4.70
N LEU A 434 -13.69 -13.95 5.57
CA LEU A 434 -14.00 -13.21 6.81
C LEU A 434 -14.40 -11.76 6.52
N ASN A 435 -13.70 -11.06 5.61
CA ASN A 435 -14.03 -9.69 5.25
C ASN A 435 -15.38 -9.62 4.52
N TYR A 436 -15.63 -10.56 3.60
CA TYR A 436 -16.91 -10.61 2.90
C TYR A 436 -18.06 -10.98 3.84
N TYR A 437 -17.86 -11.91 4.79
CA TYR A 437 -18.84 -12.22 5.84
C TYR A 437 -19.16 -10.99 6.68
N ARG A 438 -18.15 -10.24 7.13
CA ARG A 438 -18.34 -9.01 7.90
C ARG A 438 -19.12 -7.96 7.12
N PHE A 439 -18.77 -7.80 5.83
CA PHE A 439 -19.48 -6.92 4.91
C PHE A 439 -20.96 -7.36 4.74
N ALA A 440 -21.21 -8.63 4.49
CA ALA A 440 -22.55 -9.17 4.25
C ALA A 440 -23.48 -9.16 5.49
N THR A 441 -22.90 -9.09 6.70
CA THR A 441 -23.68 -9.04 7.96
C THR A 441 -24.06 -7.62 8.39
N ASP A 442 -23.74 -6.60 7.60
CA ASP A 442 -24.04 -5.19 7.85
C ASP A 442 -23.50 -4.59 9.18
N LYS A 443 -22.68 -5.35 9.92
CA LYS A 443 -22.13 -4.90 11.21
C LYS A 443 -21.21 -3.68 11.07
N TRP A 444 -20.55 -3.52 9.94
CA TRP A 444 -19.72 -2.36 9.60
C TRP A 444 -20.53 -1.04 9.53
N LYS A 445 -21.81 -1.10 9.17
CA LYS A 445 -22.72 0.06 9.18
C LYS A 445 -22.93 0.60 10.60
N GLN A 446 -23.01 -0.31 11.60
CA GLN A 446 -23.12 0.09 13.01
C GLN A 446 -21.85 0.81 13.49
N VAL A 447 -20.67 0.35 13.08
CA VAL A 447 -19.40 1.03 13.40
C VAL A 447 -19.35 2.41 12.74
N SER A 448 -19.77 2.54 11.49
CA SER A 448 -19.85 3.85 10.82
C SER A 448 -20.71 4.85 11.55
N ARG A 449 -21.83 4.42 12.17
CA ARG A 449 -22.71 5.32 12.91
C ARG A 449 -22.03 5.93 14.14
N GLN A 450 -20.99 5.28 14.70
CA GLN A 450 -20.21 5.82 15.82
C GLN A 450 -19.21 6.90 15.38
N HIS A 451 -18.77 6.86 14.12
CA HIS A 451 -17.83 7.81 13.53
C HIS A 451 -18.51 8.89 12.69
N ARG A 452 -19.83 8.82 12.52
CA ARG A 452 -20.57 9.88 11.82
C ARG A 452 -20.58 11.13 12.68
N PRO A 453 -20.27 12.29 12.09
CA PRO A 453 -20.60 13.53 12.73
C PRO A 453 -22.12 13.57 12.93
N ASP A 454 -22.59 13.96 14.13
CA ASP A 454 -24.03 14.05 14.41
C ASP A 454 -24.75 14.80 13.30
N ALA A 455 -25.92 14.28 12.88
CA ALA A 455 -26.74 14.96 11.88
C ALA A 455 -27.06 16.38 12.39
N PRO A 456 -27.06 17.41 11.53
CA PRO A 456 -27.56 18.71 11.95
C PRO A 456 -29.01 18.53 12.42
N ALA A 457 -29.28 19.01 13.66
CA ALA A 457 -30.62 19.03 14.23
C ALA A 457 -31.58 19.86 13.37
#